data_6f1b2556e44de9a27496a6551a93601e
#
_entry.id   6f1b2556e44de9a27496a6551a93601e
#
_cell.length_a   1.000
_cell.length_b   1.000
_cell.length_c   1.000
_cell.angle_alpha   90.00
_cell.angle_beta   90.00
_cell.angle_gamma   90.00
#
_symmetry.space_group_name_H-M   'P 1'
#
loop_
_entity.id
_entity.type
_entity.pdbx_description
1 polymer ?
#
loop_
_entity_poly.entity_id
_entity_poly.type
_entity_poly.pdbx_seq_one_letter_code
_entity_poly.pdbx_strand_id
1 'polypeptide(L)'
;MWCDDADRTMKRLRLGAILHFIIAIGHLGCLFALDEAFDAYGIKDVMHNFVFGHVWMLYALTICLALAFALAGLYALSATGDIRRLPLTRTAIIVIIVLYSLRALVGGWACVVDFFASAQQHVNWLQFISSVIPAFLVWCYYPGLNIYRHGNIKLV
;
A
#
# COMPACT_ATOMS: atom_id res chain seq x y z
N MET A 1 -27.01 15.29 3.19
CA MET A 1 -26.52 14.30 2.22
C MET A 1 -25.09 14.59 1.75
N TRP A 2 -24.79 15.76 1.17
CA TRP A 2 -23.40 16.09 0.71
C TRP A 2 -22.35 16.23 1.81
N CYS A 3 -22.69 16.80 2.97
CA CYS A 3 -21.75 16.95 4.08
C CYS A 3 -21.37 15.60 4.71
N ASP A 4 -22.28 14.64 4.73
CA ASP A 4 -22.08 13.31 5.30
C ASP A 4 -21.14 12.47 4.41
N ASP A 5 -21.27 12.59 3.10
CA ASP A 5 -20.37 11.91 2.15
C ASP A 5 -18.95 12.47 2.18
N ALA A 6 -18.79 13.77 2.38
CA ALA A 6 -17.48 14.40 2.54
C ALA A 6 -16.79 13.93 3.84
N ASP A 7 -17.51 13.89 4.96
CA ASP A 7 -16.97 13.41 6.25
C ASP A 7 -16.55 11.93 6.16
N ARG A 8 -17.36 11.07 5.55
CA ARG A 8 -17.01 9.66 5.31
C ARG A 8 -15.75 9.52 4.46
N THR A 9 -15.62 10.34 3.43
CA THR A 9 -14.42 10.31 2.55
C THR A 9 -13.17 10.73 3.32
N MET A 10 -13.24 11.77 4.14
CA MET A 10 -12.12 12.20 4.98
C MET A 10 -11.71 11.12 5.98
N LYS A 11 -12.67 10.46 6.63
CA LYS A 11 -12.39 9.35 7.55
C LYS A 11 -11.71 8.17 6.85
N ARG A 12 -12.12 7.81 5.63
CA ARG A 12 -11.47 6.76 4.84
C ARG A 12 -10.04 7.11 4.46
N LEU A 13 -9.79 8.34 4.01
CA LEU A 13 -8.44 8.80 3.69
C LEU A 13 -7.52 8.79 4.92
N ARG A 14 -8.00 9.23 6.08
CA ARG A 14 -7.27 9.15 7.35
C ARG A 14 -6.94 7.70 7.73
N LEU A 15 -7.91 6.80 7.59
CA LEU A 15 -7.69 5.38 7.82
C LEU A 15 -6.62 4.82 6.89
N GLY A 16 -6.66 5.16 5.60
CA GLY A 16 -5.63 4.80 4.63
C GLY A 16 -4.25 5.33 5.02
N ALA A 17 -4.18 6.59 5.51
CA ALA A 17 -2.93 7.17 5.98
C ALA A 17 -2.35 6.42 7.18
N ILE A 18 -3.17 6.11 8.18
CA ILE A 18 -2.75 5.35 9.37
C ILE A 18 -2.21 3.98 8.97
N LEU A 19 -2.91 3.28 8.08
CA LEU A 19 -2.46 1.98 7.57
C LEU A 19 -1.12 2.07 6.87
N HIS A 20 -0.88 3.12 6.09
CA HIS A 20 0.43 3.34 5.44
C HIS A 20 1.56 3.51 6.45
N PHE A 21 1.34 4.26 7.53
CA PHE A 21 2.35 4.40 8.58
C PHE A 21 2.58 3.08 9.32
N ILE A 22 1.53 2.30 9.58
CA ILE A 22 1.68 0.96 10.19
C ILE A 22 2.50 0.04 9.27
N ILE A 23 2.22 0.05 7.96
CA ILE A 23 2.97 -0.73 6.97
C ILE A 23 4.43 -0.26 6.90
N ALA A 24 4.67 1.05 6.90
CA ALA A 24 6.02 1.61 6.89
C ALA A 24 6.82 1.16 8.13
N ILE A 25 6.23 1.23 9.32
CA ILE A 25 6.84 0.77 10.56
C ILE A 25 7.09 -0.75 10.50
N GLY A 26 6.13 -1.52 9.97
CA GLY A 26 6.30 -2.96 9.76
C GLY A 26 7.50 -3.29 8.87
N HIS A 27 7.69 -2.57 7.77
CA HIS A 27 8.86 -2.75 6.90
C HIS A 27 10.18 -2.41 7.60
N LEU A 28 10.19 -1.35 8.44
CA LEU A 28 11.37 -1.06 9.26
C LEU A 28 11.61 -2.16 10.31
N GLY A 29 10.55 -2.72 10.87
CA GLY A 29 10.65 -3.87 11.78
C GLY A 29 11.23 -5.12 11.11
N CYS A 30 10.88 -5.37 9.84
CA CYS A 30 11.43 -6.50 9.07
C CYS A 30 12.95 -6.41 8.88
N LEU A 31 13.58 -5.23 9.02
CA LEU A 31 15.04 -5.11 8.91
C LEU A 31 15.79 -5.93 9.96
N PHE A 32 15.18 -6.22 11.09
CA PHE A 32 15.79 -7.02 12.16
C PHE A 32 15.72 -8.53 11.89
N ALA A 33 14.85 -8.98 10.98
CA ALA A 33 14.62 -10.38 10.64
C ALA A 33 14.26 -10.50 9.15
N LEU A 34 15.13 -9.95 8.27
CA LEU A 34 14.82 -9.76 6.85
C LEU A 34 14.72 -11.08 6.11
N ASP A 35 15.65 -12.00 6.37
CA ASP A 35 15.67 -13.32 5.75
C ASP A 35 14.47 -14.17 6.17
N GLU A 36 14.09 -14.12 7.45
CA GLU A 36 12.94 -14.82 7.98
C GLU A 36 11.63 -14.25 7.42
N ALA A 37 11.58 -12.92 7.24
CA ALA A 37 10.44 -12.28 6.61
C ALA A 37 10.29 -12.73 5.14
N PHE A 38 11.38 -12.76 4.37
CA PHE A 38 11.32 -13.22 2.98
C PHE A 38 11.00 -14.71 2.86
N ASP A 39 11.50 -15.52 3.78
CA ASP A 39 11.18 -16.95 3.85
C ASP A 39 9.70 -17.18 4.15
N ALA A 40 9.14 -16.46 5.10
CA ALA A 40 7.71 -16.52 5.45
C ALA A 40 6.80 -16.16 4.26
N TYR A 41 7.23 -15.22 3.40
CA TYR A 41 6.52 -14.87 2.17
C TYR A 41 6.84 -15.79 0.98
N GLY A 42 7.79 -16.73 1.12
CA GLY A 42 8.24 -17.62 0.05
C GLY A 42 8.96 -16.91 -1.10
N ILE A 43 9.56 -15.75 -0.84
CA ILE A 43 10.23 -14.92 -1.85
C ILE A 43 11.74 -14.78 -1.62
N LYS A 44 12.30 -15.52 -0.66
CA LYS A 44 13.71 -15.41 -0.27
C LYS A 44 14.65 -15.59 -1.45
N ASP A 45 14.52 -16.69 -2.19
CA ASP A 45 15.39 -16.99 -3.34
C ASP A 45 15.22 -15.95 -4.46
N VAL A 46 14.00 -15.50 -4.70
CA VAL A 46 13.70 -14.45 -5.69
C VAL A 46 14.40 -13.15 -5.33
N MET A 47 14.34 -12.75 -4.05
CA MET A 47 14.97 -11.52 -3.56
C MET A 47 16.50 -11.62 -3.61
N HIS A 48 17.10 -12.73 -3.18
CA HIS A 48 18.53 -12.93 -3.26
C HIS A 48 19.05 -12.94 -4.71
N ASN A 49 18.33 -13.57 -5.62
CA ASN A 49 18.69 -13.56 -7.05
C ASN A 49 18.52 -12.16 -7.66
N PHE A 50 17.47 -11.41 -7.29
CA PHE A 50 17.22 -10.07 -7.79
C PHE A 50 18.34 -9.09 -7.46
N VAL A 51 18.97 -9.22 -6.28
CA VAL A 51 20.06 -8.34 -5.86
C VAL A 51 21.45 -8.91 -6.19
N PHE A 52 21.53 -9.97 -7.01
CA PHE A 52 22.80 -10.59 -7.41
C PHE A 52 23.71 -10.97 -6.23
N GLY A 53 23.13 -11.38 -5.10
CA GLY A 53 23.84 -11.73 -3.88
C GLY A 53 24.34 -10.55 -3.03
N HIS A 54 24.06 -9.32 -3.41
CA HIS A 54 24.43 -8.14 -2.62
C HIS A 54 23.41 -7.86 -1.50
N VAL A 55 23.59 -8.48 -0.36
CA VAL A 55 22.66 -8.42 0.79
C VAL A 55 22.32 -6.99 1.22
N TRP A 56 23.26 -6.05 1.16
CA TRP A 56 23.01 -4.65 1.52
C TRP A 56 21.92 -4.00 0.66
N MET A 57 21.74 -4.45 -0.60
CA MET A 57 20.68 -3.96 -1.48
C MET A 57 19.28 -4.33 -0.97
N LEU A 58 19.12 -5.47 -0.29
CA LEU A 58 17.86 -5.87 0.33
C LEU A 58 17.46 -4.89 1.43
N TYR A 59 18.41 -4.50 2.27
CA TYR A 59 18.19 -3.49 3.30
C TYR A 59 17.83 -2.14 2.69
N ALA A 60 18.58 -1.69 1.69
CA ALA A 60 18.30 -0.44 1.00
C ALA A 60 16.91 -0.45 0.35
N LEU A 61 16.55 -1.53 -0.32
CA LEU A 61 15.22 -1.70 -0.93
C LEU A 61 14.09 -1.62 0.10
N THR A 62 14.25 -2.30 1.24
CA THR A 62 13.24 -2.31 2.31
C THR A 62 13.09 -0.92 2.93
N ILE A 63 14.18 -0.19 3.15
CA ILE A 63 14.15 1.19 3.64
C ILE A 63 13.46 2.12 2.62
N CYS A 64 13.82 2.03 1.33
CA CYS A 64 13.18 2.81 0.29
C CYS A 64 11.66 2.54 0.23
N LEU A 65 11.26 1.28 0.39
CA LEU A 65 9.86 0.90 0.40
C LEU A 65 9.13 1.46 1.63
N ALA A 66 9.74 1.40 2.82
CA ALA A 66 9.19 2.00 4.04
C ALA A 66 9.00 3.52 3.88
N LEU A 67 9.97 4.21 3.29
CA LEU A 67 9.88 5.65 3.00
C LEU A 67 8.76 5.95 1.98
N ALA A 68 8.59 5.13 0.95
CA ALA A 68 7.51 5.27 -0.03
C ALA A 68 6.14 5.13 0.63
N PHE A 69 5.96 4.16 1.54
CA PHE A 69 4.72 4.03 2.32
C PHE A 69 4.48 5.23 3.24
N ALA A 70 5.51 5.71 3.93
CA ALA A 70 5.39 6.91 4.77
C ALA A 70 4.98 8.14 3.95
N LEU A 71 5.58 8.34 2.77
CA LEU A 71 5.21 9.42 1.85
C LEU A 71 3.76 9.28 1.37
N ALA A 72 3.31 8.08 1.02
CA ALA A 72 1.93 7.83 0.63
C ALA A 72 0.95 8.20 1.75
N GLY A 73 1.28 7.87 3.01
CA GLY A 73 0.52 8.30 4.18
C GLY A 73 0.46 9.81 4.35
N LEU A 74 1.59 10.52 4.16
CA LEU A 74 1.65 11.99 4.21
C LEU A 74 0.80 12.62 3.10
N TYR A 75 0.81 12.09 1.87
CA TYR A 75 -0.05 12.57 0.80
C TYR A 75 -1.53 12.36 1.10
N ALA A 76 -1.89 11.27 1.77
CA ALA A 76 -3.27 11.05 2.22
C ALA A 76 -3.69 12.09 3.28
N LEU A 77 -2.85 12.38 4.27
CA LEU A 77 -3.10 13.44 5.27
C LEU A 77 -3.15 14.83 4.63
N SER A 78 -2.34 15.08 3.61
CA SER A 78 -2.40 16.32 2.84
C SER A 78 -3.72 16.45 2.07
N ALA A 79 -4.27 15.34 1.58
CA ALA A 79 -5.56 15.32 0.89
C ALA A 79 -6.75 15.59 1.83
N THR A 80 -6.65 15.20 3.11
CA THR A 80 -7.66 15.50 4.13
C THR A 80 -7.55 16.91 4.70
N GLY A 81 -6.44 17.62 4.43
CA GLY A 81 -6.17 18.94 5.00
C GLY A 81 -5.64 18.92 6.44
N ASP A 82 -5.34 17.74 6.99
CA ASP A 82 -4.76 17.59 8.34
C ASP A 82 -3.33 18.14 8.42
N ILE A 83 -2.63 18.19 7.29
CA ILE A 83 -1.32 18.80 7.15
C ILE A 83 -1.31 19.83 5.99
N ARG A 84 -0.28 20.66 5.95
CA ARG A 84 -0.09 21.61 4.84
C ARG A 84 -0.17 20.90 3.49
N ARG A 85 -0.89 21.50 2.55
CA ARG A 85 -1.05 20.94 1.20
C ARG A 85 0.30 20.71 0.53
N LEU A 86 0.56 19.47 0.21
CA LEU A 86 1.71 19.06 -0.57
C LEU A 86 1.45 19.31 -2.07
N PRO A 87 2.49 19.67 -2.83
CA PRO A 87 2.34 19.79 -4.28
C PRO A 87 1.96 18.41 -4.86
N LEU A 88 1.20 18.44 -5.96
CA LEU A 88 0.83 17.23 -6.71
C LEU A 88 0.00 16.18 -5.91
N THR A 89 -0.67 16.57 -4.81
CA THR A 89 -1.46 15.65 -3.98
C THR A 89 -2.45 14.83 -4.81
N ARG A 90 -3.14 15.44 -5.79
CA ARG A 90 -4.05 14.73 -6.70
C ARG A 90 -3.33 13.63 -7.49
N THR A 91 -2.20 13.98 -8.09
CA THR A 91 -1.39 13.02 -8.87
C THR A 91 -0.89 11.89 -8.00
N ALA A 92 -0.42 12.19 -6.78
CA ALA A 92 0.03 11.20 -5.82
C ALA A 92 -1.10 10.21 -5.46
N ILE A 93 -2.31 10.69 -5.17
CA ILE A 93 -3.47 9.83 -4.89
C ILE A 93 -3.80 8.92 -6.09
N ILE A 94 -3.76 9.44 -7.32
CA ILE A 94 -3.99 8.63 -8.53
C ILE A 94 -2.92 7.54 -8.65
N VAL A 95 -1.65 7.90 -8.49
CA VAL A 95 -0.52 6.96 -8.57
C VAL A 95 -0.66 5.87 -7.50
N ILE A 96 -0.99 6.23 -6.27
CA ILE A 96 -1.23 5.28 -5.18
C ILE A 96 -2.34 4.29 -5.57
N ILE A 97 -3.48 4.78 -6.05
CA ILE A 97 -4.61 3.93 -6.46
C ILE A 97 -4.19 2.98 -7.59
N VAL A 98 -3.49 3.47 -8.61
CA VAL A 98 -3.04 2.65 -9.75
C VAL A 98 -2.08 1.56 -9.29
N LEU A 99 -1.06 1.91 -8.49
CA LEU A 99 -0.06 0.97 -8.00
C LEU A 99 -0.70 -0.12 -7.13
N TYR A 100 -1.60 0.26 -6.21
CA TYR A 100 -2.28 -0.72 -5.36
C TYR A 100 -3.31 -1.56 -6.11
N SER A 101 -3.99 -1.00 -7.11
CA SER A 101 -4.88 -1.78 -7.98
C SER A 101 -4.10 -2.83 -8.75
N LEU A 102 -2.96 -2.44 -9.34
CA LEU A 102 -2.08 -3.36 -10.04
C LEU A 102 -1.53 -4.44 -9.10
N ARG A 103 -1.08 -4.05 -7.90
CA ARG A 103 -0.59 -5.00 -6.88
C ARG A 103 -1.67 -5.97 -6.43
N ALA A 104 -2.91 -5.50 -6.23
CA ALA A 104 -4.04 -6.35 -5.85
C ALA A 104 -4.41 -7.33 -6.97
N LEU A 105 -4.41 -6.90 -8.22
CA LEU A 105 -4.69 -7.76 -9.37
C LEU A 105 -3.62 -8.83 -9.55
N VAL A 106 -2.34 -8.46 -9.55
CA VAL A 106 -1.23 -9.41 -9.70
C VAL A 106 -1.19 -10.40 -8.54
N GLY A 107 -1.33 -9.91 -7.29
CA GLY A 107 -1.33 -10.77 -6.12
C GLY A 107 -2.56 -11.68 -6.04
N GLY A 108 -3.74 -11.16 -6.42
CA GLY A 108 -4.96 -11.95 -6.51
C GLY A 108 -4.85 -13.03 -7.59
N TRP A 109 -4.29 -12.71 -8.75
CA TRP A 109 -4.03 -13.69 -9.80
C TRP A 109 -3.08 -14.79 -9.34
N ALA A 110 -1.96 -14.43 -8.70
CA ALA A 110 -1.02 -15.40 -8.14
C ALA A 110 -1.71 -16.34 -7.15
N CYS A 111 -2.53 -15.83 -6.22
CA CYS A 111 -3.30 -16.67 -5.30
C CYS A 111 -4.27 -17.62 -6.01
N VAL A 112 -4.91 -17.19 -7.09
CA VAL A 112 -5.80 -18.04 -7.90
C VAL A 112 -5.01 -19.15 -8.58
N VAL A 113 -3.89 -18.81 -9.20
CA VAL A 113 -3.01 -19.80 -9.86
C VAL A 113 -2.52 -20.83 -8.86
N ASP A 114 -2.03 -20.41 -7.70
CA ASP A 114 -1.55 -21.29 -6.64
C ASP A 114 -2.67 -22.20 -6.13
N PHE A 115 -3.88 -21.69 -5.96
CA PHE A 115 -5.03 -22.47 -5.54
C PHE A 115 -5.38 -23.61 -6.55
N PHE A 116 -5.35 -23.30 -7.85
CA PHE A 116 -5.65 -24.29 -8.89
C PHE A 116 -4.48 -25.23 -9.21
N ALA A 117 -3.23 -24.77 -9.08
CA ALA A 117 -2.04 -25.59 -9.34
C ALA A 117 -1.75 -26.57 -8.20
N SER A 118 -2.15 -26.23 -6.99
CA SER A 118 -1.85 -27.00 -5.78
C SER A 118 -3.07 -27.77 -5.30
N ALA A 119 -3.34 -28.94 -5.89
CA ALA A 119 -4.41 -29.85 -5.41
C ALA A 119 -4.22 -30.33 -3.95
N GLN A 120 -3.11 -30.01 -3.30
CA GLN A 120 -2.77 -30.46 -1.94
C GLN A 120 -1.86 -29.53 -1.12
N GLN A 121 -1.58 -28.29 -1.52
CA GLN A 121 -0.66 -27.46 -0.75
C GLN A 121 -1.35 -26.24 -0.14
N HIS A 122 -0.96 -25.93 1.10
CA HIS A 122 -1.49 -24.87 1.94
C HIS A 122 -1.44 -23.52 1.22
N VAL A 123 -2.60 -22.85 1.12
CA VAL A 123 -2.67 -21.44 0.73
C VAL A 123 -1.74 -20.65 1.63
N ASN A 124 -0.77 -19.94 1.07
CA ASN A 124 0.08 -19.06 1.85
C ASN A 124 -0.75 -17.86 2.31
N TRP A 125 -1.25 -17.94 3.55
CA TRP A 125 -2.12 -16.92 4.15
C TRP A 125 -1.48 -15.53 4.15
N LEU A 126 -0.15 -15.45 4.28
CA LEU A 126 0.57 -14.19 4.22
C LEU A 126 0.48 -13.57 2.82
N GLN A 127 0.59 -14.37 1.77
CA GLN A 127 0.44 -13.91 0.39
C GLN A 127 -1.00 -13.44 0.11
N PHE A 128 -2.00 -14.18 0.61
CA PHE A 128 -3.40 -13.78 0.52
C PHE A 128 -3.65 -12.44 1.22
N ILE A 129 -3.24 -12.30 2.49
CA ILE A 129 -3.36 -11.06 3.26
C ILE A 129 -2.65 -9.90 2.55
N SER A 130 -1.42 -10.14 2.02
CA SER A 130 -0.65 -9.13 1.28
C SER A 130 -1.34 -8.67 -0.01
N SER A 131 -2.32 -9.42 -0.52
CA SER A 131 -3.12 -9.04 -1.69
C SER A 131 -4.42 -8.33 -1.32
N VAL A 132 -5.00 -8.65 -0.16
CA VAL A 132 -6.22 -8.00 0.35
C VAL A 132 -5.95 -6.57 0.83
N ILE A 133 -4.82 -6.34 1.50
CA ILE A 133 -4.45 -5.00 2.02
C ILE A 133 -4.42 -3.94 0.90
N PRO A 134 -3.76 -4.14 -0.25
CA PRO A 134 -3.80 -3.19 -1.35
C PRO A 134 -5.21 -2.90 -1.87
N ALA A 135 -6.06 -3.93 -1.99
CA ALA A 135 -7.45 -3.75 -2.41
C ALA A 135 -8.24 -2.88 -1.43
N PHE A 136 -8.04 -3.09 -0.13
CA PHE A 136 -8.64 -2.26 0.92
C PHE A 136 -8.14 -0.82 0.87
N LEU A 137 -6.84 -0.61 0.62
CA LEU A 137 -6.27 0.74 0.45
C LEU A 137 -6.86 1.45 -0.77
N VAL A 138 -7.05 0.77 -1.90
CA VAL A 138 -7.75 1.34 -3.06
C VAL A 138 -9.16 1.80 -2.66
N TRP A 139 -9.90 0.98 -1.92
CA TRP A 139 -11.22 1.35 -1.42
C TRP A 139 -11.20 2.59 -0.51
N CYS A 140 -10.14 2.76 0.31
CA CYS A 140 -9.96 3.95 1.15
C CYS A 140 -9.68 5.22 0.32
N TYR A 141 -8.87 5.11 -0.75
CA TYR A 141 -8.41 6.26 -1.54
C TYR A 141 -9.36 6.65 -2.68
N TYR A 142 -10.11 5.70 -3.22
CA TYR A 142 -11.00 5.93 -4.37
C TYR A 142 -11.95 7.12 -4.19
N PRO A 143 -12.64 7.31 -3.05
CA PRO A 143 -13.51 8.46 -2.85
C PRO A 143 -12.77 9.80 -2.86
N GLY A 144 -11.45 9.81 -2.54
CA GLY A 144 -10.62 11.00 -2.60
C GLY A 144 -10.53 11.61 -4.00
N LEU A 145 -10.64 10.81 -5.05
CA LEU A 145 -10.67 11.31 -6.43
C LEU A 145 -11.87 12.21 -6.71
N ASN A 146 -13.01 11.93 -6.09
CA ASN A 146 -14.24 12.70 -6.29
C ASN A 146 -14.15 14.10 -5.67
N ILE A 147 -13.40 14.26 -4.59
CA ILE A 147 -13.15 15.57 -3.96
C ILE A 147 -12.50 16.51 -4.97
N TYR A 148 -11.56 16.00 -5.76
CA TYR A 148 -10.83 16.79 -6.77
C TYR A 148 -11.59 16.95 -8.09
N ARG A 149 -12.54 16.07 -8.39
CA ARG A 149 -13.31 16.10 -9.64
C ARG A 149 -14.40 17.18 -9.63
N HIS A 150 -15.01 17.39 -8.48
CA HIS A 150 -16.13 18.33 -8.36
C HIS A 150 -15.74 19.77 -7.99
N GLY A 151 -14.42 20.07 -7.88
CA GLY A 151 -13.89 21.44 -7.85
C GLY A 151 -14.43 22.41 -6.78
N ASN A 152 -15.36 22.00 -5.90
CA ASN A 152 -16.21 22.87 -5.10
C ASN A 152 -15.98 22.80 -3.59
N ILE A 153 -14.92 22.18 -3.12
CA ILE A 153 -14.56 22.35 -1.72
C ILE A 153 -13.52 23.46 -1.64
N LYS A 154 -14.01 24.71 -1.56
CA LYS A 154 -13.27 25.80 -0.91
C LYS A 154 -13.10 25.35 0.54
N LEU A 155 -12.00 24.69 0.82
CA LEU A 155 -11.57 24.47 2.20
C LEU A 155 -11.09 25.83 2.70
N VAL A 156 -11.85 26.40 3.63
CA VAL A 156 -11.53 27.58 4.42
C VAL A 156 -10.26 27.32 5.20
#